data_3c717915b1040ed6fda49e804a733ef6
#
_entry.id   3c717915b1040ed6fda49e804a733ef6
#
_cell.length_a   1.000
_cell.length_b   1.000
_cell.length_c   1.000
_cell.angle_alpha   90.00
_cell.angle_beta   90.00
_cell.angle_gamma   90.00
#
_symmetry.space_group_name_H-M   'P 1'
#
loop_
_entity.id
_entity.type
_entity.pdbx_description
1 polymer ?
#
loop_
_entity_poly.entity_id
_entity_poly.type
_entity_poly.pdbx_seq_one_letter_code
_entity_poly.pdbx_strand_id
1 'polypeptide(L)'
;MIECKTYRFYNHAGVDAFGTPYRSDEEVREWMERDPIKLFEAQLAKAKVLSEEQAKEIHAEIQAEVDEAIEFAEASPMPDPSTDMLTDVYTEVS
;
A
#
# COMPACT_ATOMS: atom_id res chain seq x y z
N MET A 1 9.56 12.25 -20.43
CA MET A 1 8.27 11.62 -20.01
C MET A 1 8.59 10.26 -19.42
N ILE A 2 8.03 9.93 -18.27
CA ILE A 2 8.20 8.62 -17.61
C ILE A 2 6.84 7.93 -17.67
N GLU A 3 6.79 6.70 -18.17
CA GLU A 3 5.61 5.84 -18.17
C GLU A 3 5.75 4.80 -17.05
N CYS A 4 4.81 4.79 -16.10
CA CYS A 4 4.76 3.78 -15.04
C CYS A 4 3.62 2.80 -15.34
N LYS A 5 3.96 1.56 -15.68
CA LYS A 5 2.99 0.49 -15.87
C LYS A 5 2.68 -0.13 -14.52
N THR A 6 1.44 -0.01 -14.10
CA THR A 6 0.98 -0.52 -12.80
C THR A 6 -0.21 -1.46 -12.97
N TYR A 7 -0.41 -2.30 -11.98
CA TYR A 7 -1.57 -3.18 -11.88
C TYR A 7 -2.10 -3.15 -10.46
N ARG A 8 -3.41 -3.11 -10.30
CA ARG A 8 -4.04 -3.10 -9.00
C ARG A 8 -4.42 -4.52 -8.60
N PHE A 9 -3.74 -5.09 -7.60
CA PHE A 9 -3.98 -6.46 -7.15
C PHE A 9 -5.37 -6.64 -6.50
N TYR A 10 -5.84 -5.64 -5.78
CA TYR A 10 -7.13 -5.68 -5.09
C TYR A 10 -8.22 -4.96 -5.89
N ASN A 11 -9.49 -5.32 -5.63
CA ASN A 11 -10.63 -4.61 -6.21
C ASN A 11 -10.78 -3.19 -5.61
N HIS A 12 -11.78 -2.44 -6.08
CA HIS A 12 -11.99 -1.06 -5.61
C HIS A 12 -12.28 -0.98 -4.11
N ALA A 13 -12.96 -1.97 -3.54
CA ALA A 13 -13.30 -2.03 -2.12
C ALA A 13 -12.15 -2.52 -1.22
N GLY A 14 -10.97 -2.80 -1.77
CA GLY A 14 -9.80 -3.27 -1.01
C GLY A 14 -9.88 -4.73 -0.57
N VAL A 15 -10.90 -5.47 -1.00
CA VAL A 15 -11.02 -6.90 -0.77
C VAL A 15 -10.41 -7.69 -1.91
N ASP A 16 -10.32 -8.99 -1.71
CA ASP A 16 -9.60 -9.95 -2.52
C ASP A 16 -9.62 -9.70 -4.04
N ALA A 17 -8.47 -9.82 -4.67
CA ALA A 17 -8.33 -9.68 -6.11
C ALA A 17 -8.93 -10.85 -6.88
N PHE A 18 -9.04 -12.01 -6.25
CA PHE A 18 -9.54 -13.24 -6.86
C PHE A 18 -11.07 -13.29 -6.91
N GLY A 19 -11.59 -13.96 -7.94
CA GLY A 19 -13.04 -14.12 -8.10
C GLY A 19 -13.78 -12.88 -8.58
N THR A 20 -13.10 -11.87 -9.11
CA THR A 20 -13.74 -10.70 -9.71
C THR A 20 -14.27 -11.03 -11.11
N PRO A 21 -15.49 -10.60 -11.48
CA PRO A 21 -16.13 -11.04 -12.71
C PRO A 21 -15.50 -10.48 -14.00
N TYR A 22 -14.56 -9.53 -13.91
CA TYR A 22 -13.95 -8.85 -15.05
C TYR A 22 -12.44 -9.13 -15.23
N ARG A 23 -11.84 -9.92 -14.34
CA ARG A 23 -10.44 -10.34 -14.44
C ARG A 23 -10.33 -11.83 -14.17
N SER A 24 -9.45 -12.53 -14.90
CA SER A 24 -9.17 -13.92 -14.58
C SER A 24 -8.18 -14.04 -13.43
N ASP A 25 -8.26 -15.12 -12.68
CA ASP A 25 -7.31 -15.42 -11.62
C ASP A 25 -5.88 -15.61 -12.16
N GLU A 26 -5.76 -16.11 -13.41
CA GLU A 26 -4.49 -16.25 -14.11
C GLU A 26 -3.83 -14.87 -14.34
N GLU A 27 -4.59 -13.92 -14.86
CA GLU A 27 -4.10 -12.53 -15.07
C GLU A 27 -3.60 -11.93 -13.76
N VAL A 28 -4.37 -12.08 -12.68
CA VAL A 28 -3.98 -11.56 -11.36
C VAL A 28 -2.68 -12.20 -10.87
N ARG A 29 -2.54 -13.52 -11.00
CA ARG A 29 -1.30 -14.24 -10.60
C ARG A 29 -0.10 -13.80 -11.42
N GLU A 30 -0.23 -13.69 -12.74
CA GLU A 30 0.86 -13.21 -13.62
C GLU A 30 1.36 -11.83 -13.21
N TRP A 31 0.46 -10.92 -12.83
CA TRP A 31 0.85 -9.61 -12.33
C TRP A 31 1.46 -9.64 -10.93
N MET A 32 0.98 -10.50 -10.04
CA MET A 32 1.56 -10.70 -8.70
C MET A 32 2.98 -11.29 -8.76
N GLU A 33 3.28 -12.13 -9.75
CA GLU A 33 4.65 -12.61 -10.00
C GLU A 33 5.60 -11.49 -10.45
N ARG A 34 5.04 -10.43 -11.03
CA ARG A 34 5.76 -9.23 -11.47
C ARG A 34 5.74 -8.10 -10.44
N ASP A 35 5.42 -8.40 -9.18
CA ASP A 35 5.47 -7.44 -8.08
C ASP A 35 6.86 -6.77 -8.03
N PRO A 36 6.94 -5.43 -8.15
CA PRO A 36 8.22 -4.73 -8.20
C PRO A 36 9.05 -4.90 -6.93
N ILE A 37 8.42 -5.07 -5.76
CA ILE A 37 9.13 -5.29 -4.50
C ILE A 37 9.87 -6.63 -4.55
N LYS A 38 9.18 -7.70 -4.92
CA LYS A 38 9.78 -9.04 -5.03
C LYS A 38 10.89 -9.10 -6.07
N LEU A 39 10.66 -8.47 -7.22
CA LEU A 39 11.65 -8.45 -8.30
C LEU A 39 12.90 -7.66 -7.90
N PHE A 40 12.73 -6.53 -7.23
CA PHE A 40 13.85 -5.69 -6.81
C PHE A 40 14.63 -6.34 -5.66
N GLU A 41 13.95 -6.94 -4.68
CA GLU A 41 14.57 -7.71 -3.61
C GLU A 41 15.44 -8.85 -4.19
N ALA A 42 14.91 -9.61 -5.14
CA ALA A 42 15.66 -10.66 -5.82
C ALA A 42 16.89 -10.12 -6.58
N GLN A 43 16.78 -8.95 -7.19
CA GLN A 43 17.92 -8.29 -7.88
C GLN A 43 18.99 -7.86 -6.87
N LEU A 44 18.61 -7.28 -5.74
CA LEU A 44 19.54 -6.85 -4.68
C LEU A 44 20.24 -8.04 -4.04
N ALA A 45 19.52 -9.12 -3.78
CA ALA A 45 20.10 -10.37 -3.27
C ALA A 45 21.10 -10.97 -4.26
N LYS A 46 20.76 -11.04 -5.54
CA LYS A 46 21.66 -11.50 -6.60
C LYS A 46 22.91 -10.63 -6.72
N ALA A 47 22.77 -9.34 -6.54
CA ALA A 47 23.89 -8.39 -6.56
C ALA A 47 24.69 -8.40 -5.26
N LYS A 48 24.28 -9.18 -4.24
CA LYS A 48 24.87 -9.22 -2.88
C LYS A 48 24.87 -7.86 -2.17
N VAL A 49 23.91 -7.03 -2.47
CA VAL A 49 23.70 -5.72 -1.82
C VAL A 49 22.80 -5.87 -0.61
N LEU A 50 21.86 -6.81 -0.63
CA LEU A 50 20.91 -7.09 0.43
C LEU A 50 20.99 -8.57 0.81
N SER A 51 21.12 -8.89 2.11
CA SER A 51 20.98 -10.25 2.60
C SER A 51 19.53 -10.59 2.91
N GLU A 52 19.21 -11.89 3.05
CA GLU A 52 17.86 -12.32 3.45
C GLU A 52 17.48 -11.80 4.85
N GLU A 53 18.45 -11.72 5.76
CA GLU A 53 18.26 -11.21 7.11
C GLU A 53 17.89 -9.71 7.07
N GLN A 54 18.64 -8.92 6.30
CA GLN A 54 18.37 -7.50 6.12
C GLN A 54 17.01 -7.25 5.46
N ALA A 55 16.63 -8.07 4.48
CA ALA A 55 15.30 -7.99 3.87
C ALA A 55 14.18 -8.23 4.90
N LYS A 56 14.34 -9.26 5.75
CA LYS A 56 13.38 -9.57 6.82
C LYS A 56 13.30 -8.45 7.88
N GLU A 57 14.43 -7.84 8.23
CA GLU A 57 14.46 -6.70 9.14
C GLU A 57 13.68 -5.52 8.57
N ILE A 58 13.90 -5.15 7.30
CA ILE A 58 13.17 -4.08 6.63
C ILE A 58 11.66 -4.38 6.59
N HIS A 59 11.27 -5.59 6.24
CA HIS A 59 9.86 -5.98 6.25
C HIS A 59 9.23 -5.88 7.64
N ALA A 60 9.96 -6.28 8.69
CA ALA A 60 9.47 -6.20 10.05
C ALA A 60 9.35 -4.75 10.54
N GLU A 61 10.30 -3.88 10.21
CA GLU A 61 10.23 -2.45 10.52
C GLU A 61 9.02 -1.77 9.86
N ILE A 62 8.84 -2.00 8.56
CA ILE A 62 7.69 -1.43 7.83
C ILE A 62 6.36 -1.97 8.35
N GLN A 63 6.29 -3.26 8.73
CA GLN A 63 5.07 -3.80 9.32
C GLN A 63 4.76 -3.13 10.66
N ALA A 64 5.76 -2.89 11.51
CA ALA A 64 5.58 -2.19 12.76
C ALA A 64 5.09 -0.75 12.55
N GLU A 65 5.64 -0.02 11.58
CA GLU A 65 5.16 1.34 11.23
C GLU A 65 3.68 1.33 10.78
N VAL A 66 3.28 0.31 10.00
CA VAL A 66 1.88 0.17 9.56
C VAL A 66 0.97 -0.12 10.75
N ASP A 67 1.38 -1.01 11.65
CA ASP A 67 0.62 -1.36 12.85
C ASP A 67 0.45 -0.13 13.78
N GLU A 68 1.51 0.64 14.00
CA GLU A 68 1.45 1.91 14.74
C GLU A 68 0.51 2.93 14.08
N ALA A 69 0.51 3.02 12.75
CA ALA A 69 -0.39 3.90 12.02
C ALA A 69 -1.87 3.50 12.19
N ILE A 70 -2.16 2.19 12.25
CA ILE A 70 -3.50 1.68 12.51
C ILE A 70 -3.92 2.03 13.95
N GLU A 71 -3.07 1.77 14.95
CA GLU A 71 -3.34 2.10 16.34
C GLU A 71 -3.57 3.61 16.52
N PHE A 72 -2.77 4.44 15.86
CA PHE A 72 -2.95 5.88 15.87
C PHE A 72 -4.31 6.29 15.29
N ALA A 73 -4.72 5.70 14.16
CA ALA A 73 -6.00 6.00 13.54
C ALA A 73 -7.18 5.58 14.45
N GLU A 74 -7.11 4.40 15.07
CA GLU A 74 -8.13 3.90 15.98
C GLU A 74 -8.24 4.73 17.28
N ALA A 75 -7.12 5.22 17.80
CA ALA A 75 -7.07 6.06 18.99
C ALA A 75 -7.44 7.52 18.72
N SER A 76 -7.48 7.94 17.45
CA SER A 76 -7.79 9.32 17.10
C SER A 76 -9.25 9.66 17.39
N PRO A 77 -9.53 10.87 17.91
CA PRO A 77 -10.90 11.28 18.18
C PRO A 77 -11.70 11.41 16.89
N MET A 78 -12.98 11.07 16.94
CA MET A 78 -13.90 11.34 15.83
C MET A 78 -14.04 12.84 15.63
N PRO A 79 -14.15 13.32 14.35
CA PRO A 79 -14.40 14.73 14.07
C PRO A 79 -15.67 15.24 14.78
N ASP A 80 -15.62 16.47 15.30
CA ASP A 80 -16.79 17.11 15.89
C ASP A 80 -17.65 17.75 14.78
N PRO A 81 -18.89 17.24 14.55
CA PRO A 81 -19.75 17.78 13.50
C PRO A 81 -20.10 19.27 13.66
N SER A 82 -20.03 19.80 14.90
CA SER A 82 -20.35 21.20 15.16
C SER A 82 -19.27 22.19 14.68
N THR A 83 -18.03 21.72 14.59
CA THR A 83 -16.88 22.53 14.19
C THR A 83 -16.30 22.10 12.85
N ASP A 84 -16.13 20.79 12.66
CA ASP A 84 -15.30 20.26 11.58
C ASP A 84 -16.05 20.13 10.24
N MET A 85 -17.39 20.17 10.25
CA MET A 85 -18.17 20.14 9.00
C MET A 85 -18.01 21.38 8.13
N LEU A 86 -17.62 22.51 8.72
CA LEU A 86 -17.51 23.80 8.03
C LEU A 86 -16.07 24.27 7.87
N THR A 87 -15.12 23.64 8.56
CA THR A 87 -13.71 23.90 8.41
C THR A 87 -13.17 23.20 7.14
N ASP A 88 -12.14 23.75 6.55
CA ASP A 88 -11.41 23.19 5.40
C ASP A 88 -12.22 23.00 4.10
N VAL A 89 -13.47 23.52 4.04
CA VAL A 89 -14.30 23.45 2.84
C VAL A 89 -13.92 24.53 1.84
N TYR A 90 -13.60 25.74 2.32
CA TYR A 90 -13.12 26.86 1.54
C TYR A 90 -11.97 27.57 2.24
N THR A 91 -11.07 28.17 1.45
CA THR A 91 -10.04 29.05 2.01
C THR A 91 -10.73 30.29 2.60
N GLU A 92 -10.49 30.58 3.88
CA GLU A 92 -10.91 31.85 4.46
C GLU A 92 -10.15 32.97 3.78
N VAL A 93 -10.89 33.87 3.11
CA VAL A 93 -10.32 35.08 2.52
C VAL A 93 -10.19 36.09 3.65
N SER A 94 -8.97 36.25 4.15
CA SER A 94 -8.62 37.32 5.12
C SER A 94 -8.62 38.69 4.46
#